data_3161694c1e73116607c8798304e86b95
#
_entry.id   3161694c1e73116607c8798304e86b95
#
_cell.length_a   1.000
_cell.length_b   1.000
_cell.length_c   1.000
_cell.angle_alpha   90.00
_cell.angle_beta   90.00
_cell.angle_gamma   90.00
#
_symmetry.space_group_name_H-M   'P 1'
#
loop_
_entity.id
_entity.type
_entity.pdbx_description
1 polymer ?
#
loop_
_entity_poly.entity_id
_entity_poly.type
_entity_poly.pdbx_seq_one_letter_code
_entity_poly.pdbx_strand_id
1 'polypeptide(L)'
;PTIEAAYNDSQGVTAEFNLNLLHRINRELAADFDTHQFKHLAHYDVEHNRIKINLSSQCEQTVTVNGERFLFEKNEEICTEYSHKYTIEGFAKIAQRAGFELGKAWTDPDAMFGVLHLTVVR
;
A
#
# COMPACT_ATOMS: atom_id res chain seq x y z
N PRO A 1 -6.26 8.46 11.95
CA PRO A 1 -5.23 8.11 12.95
C PRO A 1 -5.07 6.61 13.16
N THR A 2 -6.17 5.89 13.46
CA THR A 2 -6.12 4.44 13.70
C THR A 2 -5.65 3.66 12.47
N ILE A 3 -6.13 4.04 11.29
CA ILE A 3 -5.76 3.37 10.04
C ILE A 3 -4.30 3.64 9.72
N GLU A 4 -3.84 4.89 9.86
CA GLU A 4 -2.44 5.23 9.64
C GLU A 4 -1.52 4.48 10.60
N ALA A 5 -1.92 4.36 11.87
CA ALA A 5 -1.17 3.63 12.87
C ALA A 5 -1.01 2.14 12.52
N ALA A 6 -2.01 1.54 11.88
CA ALA A 6 -1.94 0.15 11.44
C ALA A 6 -0.86 -0.06 10.36
N TYR A 7 -0.61 0.94 9.51
CA TYR A 7 0.39 0.86 8.45
C TYR A 7 1.75 1.45 8.84
N ASN A 8 1.81 2.16 9.97
CA ASN A 8 3.04 2.71 10.55
C ASN A 8 3.29 2.09 11.93
N ASP A 9 3.05 0.81 12.06
CA ASP A 9 3.13 0.09 13.32
C ASP A 9 4.52 0.15 13.96
N SER A 10 4.56 0.19 15.30
CA SER A 10 5.81 0.31 16.05
C SER A 10 6.74 -0.87 15.88
N GLN A 11 6.20 -2.04 15.53
CA GLN A 11 7.01 -3.24 15.26
C GLN A 11 7.64 -3.21 13.87
N GLY A 12 7.20 -2.29 13.01
CA GLY A 12 7.80 -2.12 11.68
C GLY A 12 7.47 -3.23 10.68
N VAL A 13 6.42 -4.00 10.90
CA VAL A 13 6.05 -5.12 10.01
C VAL A 13 5.67 -4.60 8.62
N THR A 14 4.84 -3.57 8.55
CA THR A 14 4.44 -2.97 7.27
C THR A 14 5.63 -2.27 6.60
N ALA A 15 6.48 -1.61 7.40
CA ALA A 15 7.69 -0.97 6.88
C ALA A 15 8.64 -2.01 6.27
N GLU A 16 8.86 -3.13 6.94
CA GLU A 16 9.67 -4.23 6.41
C GLU A 16 9.09 -4.79 5.12
N PHE A 17 7.80 -5.00 5.10
CA PHE A 17 7.10 -5.48 3.90
C PHE A 17 7.31 -4.53 2.72
N ASN A 18 7.17 -3.22 2.97
CA ASN A 18 7.35 -2.19 1.94
C ASN A 18 8.80 -2.14 1.45
N LEU A 19 9.77 -2.14 2.37
CA LEU A 19 11.18 -2.11 2.05
C LEU A 19 11.65 -3.39 1.33
N ASN A 20 10.96 -4.51 1.57
CA ASN A 20 11.27 -5.77 0.90
C ASN A 20 11.13 -5.65 -0.63
N LEU A 21 10.28 -4.75 -1.12
CA LEU A 21 10.18 -4.47 -2.55
C LEU A 21 11.53 -4.07 -3.12
N LEU A 22 12.28 -3.22 -2.42
CA LEU A 22 13.61 -2.77 -2.85
C LEU A 22 14.62 -3.93 -2.81
N HIS A 23 14.57 -4.77 -1.79
CA HIS A 23 15.42 -5.97 -1.72
C HIS A 23 15.14 -6.90 -2.90
N ARG A 24 13.87 -7.06 -3.23
CA ARG A 24 13.45 -7.90 -4.35
C ARG A 24 13.93 -7.34 -5.69
N ILE A 25 13.77 -6.03 -5.91
CA ILE A 25 14.22 -5.35 -7.13
C ILE A 25 15.74 -5.50 -7.26
N ASN A 26 16.48 -5.32 -6.15
CA ASN A 26 17.94 -5.50 -6.15
C ASN A 26 18.33 -6.90 -6.63
N ARG A 27 17.64 -7.92 -6.13
CA ARG A 27 17.93 -9.31 -6.45
C ARG A 27 17.49 -9.70 -7.85
N GLU A 28 16.29 -9.29 -8.27
CA GLU A 28 15.68 -9.76 -9.51
C GLU A 28 15.99 -8.89 -10.72
N LEU A 29 16.27 -7.61 -10.53
CA LEU A 29 16.50 -6.65 -11.60
C LEU A 29 17.90 -6.05 -11.57
N ALA A 30 18.84 -6.69 -10.89
CA ALA A 30 20.21 -6.22 -10.77
C ALA A 30 20.28 -4.73 -10.38
N ALA A 31 19.54 -4.35 -9.33
CA ALA A 31 19.50 -3.00 -8.83
C ALA A 31 20.42 -2.84 -7.59
N ASP A 32 20.72 -1.59 -7.26
CA ASP A 32 21.60 -1.26 -6.13
C ASP A 32 20.95 -0.30 -5.13
N PHE A 33 19.63 -0.42 -4.90
CA PHE A 33 18.98 0.36 -3.86
C PHE A 33 19.66 0.13 -2.50
N ASP A 34 20.06 1.23 -1.85
CA ASP A 34 20.49 1.17 -0.45
C ASP A 34 19.23 1.27 0.42
N THR A 35 18.76 0.14 0.91
CA THR A 35 17.51 0.06 1.67
C THR A 35 17.57 0.83 2.98
N HIS A 36 18.76 1.12 3.51
CA HIS A 36 18.93 1.94 4.71
C HIS A 36 18.74 3.42 4.43
N GLN A 37 18.75 3.83 3.16
CA GLN A 37 18.56 5.21 2.74
C GLN A 37 17.14 5.50 2.26
N PHE A 38 16.21 4.57 2.46
CA PHE A 38 14.80 4.75 2.18
C PHE A 38 13.99 4.50 3.43
N LYS A 39 12.98 5.33 3.65
CA LYS A 39 12.12 5.25 4.82
C LYS A 39 10.67 5.00 4.40
N HIS A 40 10.04 4.07 5.08
CA HIS A 40 8.61 3.78 4.90
C HIS A 40 7.78 4.94 5.44
N LEU A 41 6.82 5.38 4.63
CA LEU A 41 5.81 6.37 5.02
C LEU A 41 4.45 5.87 4.57
N ALA A 42 3.49 5.91 5.48
CA ALA A 42 2.10 5.60 5.15
C ALA A 42 1.21 6.71 5.71
N HIS A 43 0.33 7.25 4.87
CA HIS A 43 -0.62 8.27 5.31
C HIS A 43 -1.98 8.05 4.66
N TYR A 44 -3.02 8.51 5.37
CA TYR A 44 -4.39 8.39 4.88
C TYR A 44 -4.71 9.53 3.93
N ASP A 45 -5.12 9.17 2.73
CA ASP A 45 -5.59 10.10 1.71
C ASP A 45 -7.11 10.23 1.85
N VAL A 46 -7.55 11.27 2.52
CA VAL A 46 -8.97 11.53 2.81
C VAL A 46 -9.77 11.70 1.53
N GLU A 47 -9.19 12.36 0.54
CA GLU A 47 -9.86 12.66 -0.72
C GLU A 47 -10.23 11.39 -1.50
N HIS A 48 -9.39 10.37 -1.44
CA HIS A 48 -9.59 9.12 -2.17
C HIS A 48 -9.94 7.94 -1.27
N ASN A 49 -10.10 8.15 0.04
CA ASN A 49 -10.39 7.08 1.01
C ASN A 49 -9.44 5.90 0.87
N ARG A 50 -8.15 6.18 0.96
CA ARG A 50 -7.13 5.14 0.84
C ARG A 50 -5.90 5.48 1.68
N ILE A 51 -5.16 4.45 2.06
CA ILE A 51 -3.82 4.62 2.59
C ILE A 51 -2.88 4.66 1.40
N LYS A 52 -2.02 5.67 1.37
CA LYS A 52 -0.94 5.78 0.40
C LYS A 52 0.35 5.35 1.07
N ILE A 53 1.00 4.36 0.50
CA ILE A 53 2.22 3.77 1.04
C ILE A 53 3.39 4.14 0.13
N ASN A 54 4.37 4.82 0.71
CA ASN A 54 5.52 5.34 -0.02
C ASN A 54 6.83 4.91 0.62
N LEU A 55 7.89 5.01 -0.17
CA LEU A 55 9.27 4.96 0.31
C LEU A 55 9.89 6.32 0.00
N SER A 56 10.45 6.96 1.02
CA SER A 56 11.07 8.28 0.90
C SER A 56 12.58 8.15 0.89
N SER A 57 13.22 8.76 -0.10
CA SER A 57 14.68 8.83 -0.15
C SER A 57 15.19 9.74 0.95
N GLN A 58 16.11 9.26 1.77
CA GLN A 58 16.63 10.02 2.91
C GLN A 58 17.78 10.96 2.53
N CYS A 59 18.28 10.84 1.32
CA CYS A 59 19.36 11.67 0.80
C CYS A 59 19.27 11.78 -0.71
N GLU A 60 20.03 12.71 -1.28
CA GLU A 60 20.24 12.72 -2.73
C GLU A 60 21.11 11.52 -3.08
N GLN A 61 20.63 10.69 -4.02
CA GLN A 61 21.32 9.47 -4.39
C GLN A 61 20.94 9.02 -5.79
N THR A 62 21.82 8.25 -6.39
CA THR A 62 21.57 7.62 -7.69
C THR A 62 21.44 6.13 -7.49
N VAL A 63 20.37 5.56 -8.04
CA VAL A 63 20.12 4.12 -8.02
C VAL A 63 20.20 3.61 -9.43
N THR A 64 20.90 2.50 -9.62
CA THR A 64 20.98 1.82 -10.91
C THR A 64 20.06 0.61 -10.89
N VAL A 65 19.21 0.46 -11.90
CA VAL A 65 18.34 -0.69 -12.07
C VAL A 65 18.55 -1.24 -13.47
N ASN A 66 19.00 -2.47 -13.57
CA ASN A 66 19.27 -3.13 -14.84
C ASN A 66 20.09 -2.25 -15.80
N GLY A 67 21.12 -1.58 -15.26
CA GLY A 67 22.03 -0.72 -16.01
C GLY A 67 21.54 0.71 -16.23
N GLU A 68 20.29 1.02 -15.90
CA GLU A 68 19.76 2.38 -16.00
C GLU A 68 19.88 3.12 -14.68
N ARG A 69 20.21 4.41 -14.76
CA ARG A 69 20.39 5.24 -13.56
C ARG A 69 19.17 6.09 -13.30
N PHE A 70 18.78 6.14 -12.03
CA PHE A 70 17.67 6.98 -11.55
C PHE A 70 18.19 7.86 -10.42
N LEU A 71 18.04 9.16 -10.58
CA LEU A 71 18.42 10.11 -9.55
C LEU A 71 17.23 10.38 -8.62
N PHE A 72 17.48 10.26 -7.32
CA PHE A 72 16.53 10.62 -6.28
C PHE A 72 17.03 11.84 -5.52
N GLU A 73 16.17 12.82 -5.37
CA GLU A 73 16.43 13.94 -4.49
C GLU A 73 16.08 13.55 -3.05
N LYS A 74 16.64 14.28 -2.09
CA LYS A 74 16.29 14.08 -0.69
C LYS A 74 14.79 14.30 -0.51
N ASN A 75 14.13 13.38 0.20
CA ASN A 75 12.69 13.38 0.46
C ASN A 75 11.81 13.06 -0.76
N GLU A 76 12.41 12.72 -1.89
CA GLU A 76 11.64 12.22 -3.03
C GLU A 76 11.00 10.88 -2.68
N GLU A 77 9.75 10.68 -3.07
CA GLU A 77 8.97 9.52 -2.68
C GLU A 77 8.63 8.63 -3.87
N ILE A 78 8.69 7.32 -3.62
CA ILE A 78 8.17 6.31 -4.53
C ILE A 78 6.86 5.82 -3.94
N CYS A 79 5.76 5.92 -4.69
CA CYS A 79 4.51 5.30 -4.27
C CYS A 79 4.59 3.80 -4.59
N THR A 80 4.51 2.97 -3.56
CA THR A 80 4.61 1.52 -3.72
C THR A 80 3.26 0.84 -3.76
N GLU A 81 2.27 1.39 -3.04
CA GLU A 81 0.96 0.77 -2.94
C GLU A 81 -0.10 1.77 -2.49
N TYR A 82 -1.32 1.55 -2.96
CA TYR A 82 -2.52 2.15 -2.39
C TYR A 82 -3.34 1.06 -1.74
N SER A 83 -3.83 1.32 -0.54
CA SER A 83 -4.77 0.43 0.14
C SER A 83 -6.10 1.17 0.28
N HIS A 84 -7.02 0.91 -0.63
CA HIS A 84 -8.32 1.56 -0.65
C HIS A 84 -9.20 1.07 0.48
N LYS A 85 -9.93 1.99 1.11
CA LYS A 85 -10.84 1.70 2.20
C LYS A 85 -12.27 1.93 1.72
N TYR A 86 -13.16 1.01 2.10
CA TYR A 86 -14.52 0.98 1.61
C TYR A 86 -15.51 0.85 2.75
N THR A 87 -16.71 1.42 2.55
CA THR A 87 -17.88 0.99 3.31
C THR A 87 -18.42 -0.29 2.67
N ILE A 88 -19.23 -1.04 3.40
CA ILE A 88 -19.87 -2.25 2.84
C ILE A 88 -20.74 -1.88 1.64
N GLU A 89 -21.54 -0.82 1.75
CA GLU A 89 -22.38 -0.34 0.68
C GLU A 89 -21.58 0.11 -0.55
N GLY A 90 -20.49 0.82 -0.33
CA GLY A 90 -19.62 1.28 -1.42
C GLY A 90 -18.96 0.13 -2.15
N PHE A 91 -18.46 -0.86 -1.43
CA PHE A 91 -17.87 -2.04 -2.05
C PHE A 91 -18.91 -2.90 -2.77
N ALA A 92 -20.10 -3.04 -2.18
CA ALA A 92 -21.21 -3.78 -2.81
C ALA A 92 -21.58 -3.19 -4.18
N LYS A 93 -21.58 -1.85 -4.31
CA LYS A 93 -21.84 -1.19 -5.60
C LYS A 93 -20.77 -1.50 -6.64
N ILE A 94 -19.50 -1.52 -6.24
CA ILE A 94 -18.39 -1.87 -7.12
C ILE A 94 -18.52 -3.32 -7.57
N ALA A 95 -18.81 -4.21 -6.64
CA ALA A 95 -18.99 -5.64 -6.93
C ALA A 95 -20.16 -5.87 -7.88
N GLN A 96 -21.26 -5.13 -7.71
CA GLN A 96 -22.42 -5.22 -8.59
C GLN A 96 -22.07 -4.87 -10.03
N ARG A 97 -21.27 -3.83 -10.24
CA ARG A 97 -20.80 -3.45 -11.57
C ARG A 97 -19.93 -4.53 -12.22
N ALA A 98 -19.25 -5.33 -11.40
CA ALA A 98 -18.40 -6.41 -11.85
C ALA A 98 -19.15 -7.75 -12.03
N GLY A 99 -20.46 -7.76 -11.81
CA GLY A 99 -21.27 -8.96 -11.98
C GLY A 99 -21.42 -9.79 -10.72
N PHE A 100 -21.24 -9.21 -9.55
CA PHE A 100 -21.42 -9.88 -8.27
C PHE A 100 -22.59 -9.29 -7.50
N GLU A 101 -23.15 -10.10 -6.61
CA GLU A 101 -24.21 -9.71 -5.71
C GLU A 101 -23.78 -9.99 -4.27
N LEU A 102 -24.00 -9.02 -3.37
CA LEU A 102 -23.73 -9.20 -1.96
C LEU A 102 -24.78 -10.13 -1.34
N GLY A 103 -24.34 -11.28 -0.85
CA GLY A 103 -25.20 -12.22 -0.14
C GLY A 103 -25.22 -11.97 1.36
N LYS A 104 -24.05 -11.93 1.97
CA LYS A 104 -23.92 -11.77 3.41
C LYS A 104 -22.66 -10.97 3.75
N ALA A 105 -22.74 -10.18 4.81
CA ALA A 105 -21.62 -9.42 5.33
C ALA A 105 -21.52 -9.61 6.85
N TRP A 106 -20.29 -9.68 7.33
CA TRP A 106 -19.97 -9.79 8.76
C TRP A 106 -19.05 -8.64 9.12
N THR A 107 -19.24 -8.05 10.28
CA THR A 107 -18.35 -7.01 10.80
C THR A 107 -17.99 -7.31 12.25
N ASP A 108 -16.89 -6.70 12.72
CA ASP A 108 -16.60 -6.62 14.12
C ASP A 108 -17.56 -5.67 14.84
N PRO A 109 -17.61 -5.65 16.21
CA PRO A 109 -18.52 -4.78 16.94
C PRO A 109 -18.36 -3.29 16.64
N ASP A 110 -17.14 -2.86 16.30
CA ASP A 110 -16.86 -1.45 16.00
C ASP A 110 -16.95 -1.12 14.51
N ALA A 111 -17.34 -2.08 13.68
CA ALA A 111 -17.49 -1.95 12.24
C ALA A 111 -16.23 -1.42 11.55
N MET A 112 -15.05 -1.80 12.06
CA MET A 112 -13.76 -1.41 11.48
C MET A 112 -13.26 -2.37 10.40
N PHE A 113 -13.84 -3.56 10.38
CA PHE A 113 -13.44 -4.61 9.46
C PHE A 113 -14.68 -5.36 8.97
N GLY A 114 -14.70 -5.70 7.69
CA GLY A 114 -15.81 -6.43 7.11
C GLY A 114 -15.36 -7.63 6.31
N VAL A 115 -16.15 -8.70 6.35
CA VAL A 115 -16.02 -9.86 5.48
C VAL A 115 -17.30 -9.96 4.67
N LEU A 116 -17.18 -10.01 3.35
CA LEU A 116 -18.32 -10.02 2.44
C LEU A 116 -18.34 -11.31 1.64
N HIS A 117 -19.50 -11.94 1.59
CA HIS A 117 -19.74 -13.08 0.71
C HIS A 117 -20.46 -12.60 -0.54
N LEU A 118 -19.81 -12.77 -1.68
CA LEU A 118 -20.31 -12.33 -2.98
C LEU A 118 -20.60 -13.52 -3.86
N THR A 119 -21.68 -13.46 -4.62
CA THR A 119 -22.05 -14.48 -5.59
C THR A 119 -22.08 -13.90 -6.99
N VAL A 120 -21.72 -14.71 -7.96
CA VAL A 120 -21.76 -14.31 -9.37
C VAL A 120 -23.21 -14.22 -9.82
N VAL A 121 -23.58 -13.12 -10.43
CA VAL A 121 -24.90 -12.92 -11.05
C VAL A 121 -24.82 -13.41 -12.49
N ARG A 122 -25.76 -14.28 -12.85
CA ARG A 122 -25.85 -14.86 -14.20
C ARG A 122 -27.06 -14.33 -14.96
#